data_770344c3e7ffda2c6a6bc8383ab41357
#
_entry.id   770344c3e7ffda2c6a6bc8383ab41357
#
_cell.length_a   1.000
_cell.length_b   1.000
_cell.length_c   1.000
_cell.angle_alpha   90.00
_cell.angle_beta   90.00
_cell.angle_gamma   90.00
#
_symmetry.space_group_name_H-M   'P 1'
#
loop_
_entity.id
_entity.type
_entity.pdbx_description
1 polymer ?
#
loop_
_entity_poly.entity_id
_entity_poly.type
_entity_poly.pdbx_seq_one_letter_code
_entity_poly.pdbx_strand_id
1 'polypeptide(L)'
;MLARIGGALLALGLLSAPAAAQIESVYTTFDAKKCKHQKGREVEDYGSWLCPGYQNLRVLLSAGDQRMYVTFGPWKKDALAMSQTFPGFNDVYQGTVEWRIDKSGAQPKPFATILRWNIVTPNDRDNATGPIKSTGRALVVTRLGPGGVCHVGYVDAKANPDANELARKIADENARTFKCGKDKRIVSGKVGEVGMPQDEDE
;
A
#
# COMPACT_ATOMS: atom_id res chain seq x y z
N MET A 1 68.03 3.52 -41.32
CA MET A 1 66.95 4.39 -40.80
C MET A 1 65.69 3.51 -40.56
N LEU A 2 65.41 3.10 -39.34
CA LEU A 2 64.24 2.31 -38.98
C LEU A 2 63.25 3.25 -38.33
N ALA A 3 62.09 3.41 -38.95
CA ALA A 3 60.91 4.13 -38.39
C ALA A 3 60.17 3.19 -37.45
N ARG A 4 59.99 3.57 -36.18
CA ARG A 4 59.09 2.91 -35.19
C ARG A 4 57.69 3.53 -35.28
N ILE A 5 56.72 2.72 -35.66
CA ILE A 5 55.31 3.08 -35.63
C ILE A 5 54.82 2.68 -34.25
N GLY A 6 54.49 3.65 -33.39
CA GLY A 6 53.85 3.44 -32.10
C GLY A 6 52.35 3.39 -32.28
N GLY A 7 51.73 2.22 -32.04
CA GLY A 7 50.30 2.06 -32.00
C GLY A 7 49.73 2.49 -30.64
N ALA A 8 48.87 3.50 -30.61
CA ALA A 8 48.11 3.88 -29.44
C ALA A 8 46.85 2.99 -29.33
N LEU A 9 46.80 2.15 -28.29
CA LEU A 9 45.58 1.42 -27.92
C LEU A 9 44.62 2.38 -27.18
N LEU A 10 43.53 2.75 -27.82
CA LEU A 10 42.39 3.38 -27.14
C LEU A 10 41.63 2.30 -26.35
N ALA A 11 41.73 2.33 -25.04
CA ALA A 11 40.86 1.54 -24.14
C ALA A 11 39.47 2.23 -24.05
N LEU A 12 38.46 1.67 -24.72
CA LEU A 12 37.06 2.07 -24.49
C LEU A 12 36.61 1.52 -23.13
N GLY A 13 36.57 2.38 -22.12
CA GLY A 13 35.93 2.07 -20.84
C GLY A 13 34.43 1.99 -21.01
N LEU A 14 33.86 0.80 -20.90
CA LEU A 14 32.42 0.56 -20.79
C LEU A 14 31.95 1.12 -19.44
N LEU A 15 31.36 2.31 -19.45
CA LEU A 15 30.60 2.85 -18.33
C LEU A 15 29.30 2.05 -18.19
N SER A 16 29.30 1.02 -17.33
CA SER A 16 28.07 0.38 -16.90
C SER A 16 27.29 1.34 -16.02
N ALA A 17 26.28 2.02 -16.58
CA ALA A 17 25.30 2.75 -15.80
C ALA A 17 24.58 1.76 -14.87
N PRO A 18 24.40 2.07 -13.57
CA PRO A 18 23.60 1.23 -12.68
C PRO A 18 22.19 1.12 -13.28
N ALA A 19 21.73 -0.09 -13.50
CA ALA A 19 20.35 -0.34 -13.91
C ALA A 19 19.45 0.18 -12.78
N ALA A 20 18.85 1.35 -12.97
CA ALA A 20 17.85 1.87 -12.06
C ALA A 20 16.74 0.79 -11.94
N ALA A 21 16.38 0.41 -10.73
CA ALA A 21 15.31 -0.55 -10.49
C ALA A 21 14.05 -0.04 -11.22
N GLN A 22 13.64 -0.76 -12.25
CA GLN A 22 12.50 -0.36 -13.06
C GLN A 22 11.22 -0.72 -12.31
N ILE A 23 10.69 0.26 -11.56
CA ILE A 23 9.46 0.11 -10.81
C ILE A 23 8.31 0.62 -11.68
N GLU A 24 7.25 -0.18 -11.75
CA GLU A 24 6.04 0.13 -12.52
C GLU A 24 4.79 0.02 -11.64
N SER A 25 3.77 0.82 -11.96
CA SER A 25 2.43 0.68 -11.38
C SER A 25 1.53 -0.16 -12.29
N VAL A 26 0.88 -1.16 -11.68
CA VAL A 26 -0.23 -1.89 -12.29
C VAL A 26 -1.47 -1.68 -11.43
N TYR A 27 -2.64 -1.57 -12.05
CA TYR A 27 -3.88 -1.26 -11.35
C TYR A 27 -4.89 -2.38 -11.49
N THR A 28 -5.55 -2.74 -10.39
CA THR A 28 -6.72 -3.61 -10.38
C THR A 28 -7.84 -2.98 -9.57
N THR A 29 -9.07 -3.20 -9.98
CA THR A 29 -10.25 -2.73 -9.25
C THR A 29 -10.95 -3.89 -8.56
N PHE A 30 -11.58 -3.61 -7.43
CA PHE A 30 -12.46 -4.56 -6.76
C PHE A 30 -13.74 -3.88 -6.27
N ASP A 31 -14.78 -4.70 -6.11
CA ASP A 31 -16.07 -4.34 -5.51
C ASP A 31 -16.46 -5.53 -4.61
N ALA A 32 -16.54 -5.31 -3.31
CA ALA A 32 -16.86 -6.35 -2.32
C ALA A 32 -18.17 -7.07 -2.61
N LYS A 33 -19.16 -6.39 -3.23
CA LYS A 33 -20.44 -6.99 -3.65
C LYS A 33 -20.26 -8.11 -4.68
N LYS A 34 -19.15 -8.10 -5.41
CA LYS A 34 -18.79 -9.09 -6.45
C LYS A 34 -17.76 -10.11 -5.98
N CYS A 35 -17.28 -9.99 -4.76
CA CYS A 35 -16.27 -10.87 -4.19
C CYS A 35 -16.91 -12.05 -3.45
N LYS A 36 -16.13 -13.12 -3.23
CA LYS A 36 -16.59 -14.22 -2.39
C LYS A 36 -16.70 -13.72 -0.95
N HIS A 37 -17.93 -13.69 -0.42
CA HIS A 37 -18.24 -13.24 0.93
C HIS A 37 -18.39 -14.41 1.89
N GLN A 38 -17.82 -14.27 3.07
CA GLN A 38 -18.05 -15.12 4.23
C GLN A 38 -18.65 -14.24 5.33
N LYS A 39 -19.90 -14.52 5.70
CA LYS A 39 -20.61 -13.79 6.77
C LYS A 39 -19.88 -13.97 8.10
N GLY A 40 -19.83 -12.92 8.88
CA GLY A 40 -19.34 -12.93 10.26
C GLY A 40 -20.20 -13.76 11.19
N ARG A 41 -19.66 -14.08 12.35
CA ARG A 41 -20.32 -14.93 13.36
C ARG A 41 -21.08 -14.14 14.41
N GLU A 42 -20.70 -12.89 14.64
CA GLU A 42 -21.24 -12.00 15.66
C GLU A 42 -21.88 -10.76 15.04
N VAL A 43 -22.64 -10.01 15.83
CA VAL A 43 -23.36 -8.82 15.35
C VAL A 43 -22.44 -7.75 14.81
N GLU A 44 -21.26 -7.58 15.43
CA GLU A 44 -20.25 -6.58 15.04
C GLU A 44 -19.23 -7.11 14.01
N ASP A 45 -19.25 -8.42 13.74
CA ASP A 45 -18.45 -9.05 12.69
C ASP A 45 -19.27 -9.10 11.40
N TYR A 46 -19.08 -8.13 10.53
CA TYR A 46 -19.78 -8.07 9.23
C TYR A 46 -19.25 -9.08 8.20
N GLY A 47 -18.14 -9.74 8.50
CA GLY A 47 -17.58 -10.81 7.70
C GLY A 47 -16.31 -10.43 6.93
N SER A 48 -16.01 -11.26 5.96
CA SER A 48 -14.81 -11.09 5.12
C SER A 48 -15.12 -11.32 3.64
N TRP A 49 -14.33 -10.67 2.79
CA TRP A 49 -14.45 -10.77 1.33
C TRP A 49 -13.12 -11.12 0.72
N LEU A 50 -13.15 -12.09 -0.21
CA LEU A 50 -12.00 -12.48 -1.01
C LEU A 50 -12.21 -12.00 -2.43
N CYS A 51 -11.49 -10.94 -2.79
CA CYS A 51 -11.56 -10.29 -4.08
C CYS A 51 -10.38 -10.66 -4.99
N PRO A 52 -10.55 -10.62 -6.32
CA PRO A 52 -9.43 -10.74 -7.24
C PRO A 52 -8.49 -9.55 -7.09
N GLY A 53 -7.21 -9.76 -7.36
CA GLY A 53 -6.19 -8.73 -7.38
C GLY A 53 -5.28 -8.90 -8.59
N TYR A 54 -3.99 -8.63 -8.42
CA TYR A 54 -3.02 -8.76 -9.51
C TYR A 54 -2.49 -10.19 -9.62
N GLN A 55 -2.59 -10.79 -10.81
CA GLN A 55 -2.20 -12.18 -11.06
C GLN A 55 -2.87 -13.16 -10.05
N ASN A 56 -2.06 -13.89 -9.27
CA ASN A 56 -2.53 -14.84 -8.26
C ASN A 56 -2.70 -14.19 -6.86
N LEU A 57 -2.40 -12.90 -6.71
CA LEU A 57 -2.61 -12.17 -5.47
C LEU A 57 -4.08 -11.80 -5.32
N ARG A 58 -4.56 -11.84 -4.10
CA ARG A 58 -5.94 -11.51 -3.73
C ARG A 58 -5.96 -10.24 -2.88
N VAL A 59 -7.10 -9.57 -2.87
CA VAL A 59 -7.44 -8.52 -1.90
C VAL A 59 -8.39 -9.17 -0.89
N LEU A 60 -7.95 -9.24 0.36
CA LEU A 60 -8.76 -9.72 1.46
C LEU A 60 -9.24 -8.55 2.28
N LEU A 61 -10.54 -8.47 2.45
CA LEU A 61 -11.19 -7.49 3.29
C LEU A 61 -11.80 -8.21 4.50
N SER A 62 -11.76 -7.59 5.66
CA SER A 62 -12.56 -7.97 6.83
C SER A 62 -13.19 -6.71 7.41
N ALA A 63 -14.39 -6.80 7.93
CA ALA A 63 -15.08 -5.69 8.54
C ALA A 63 -15.69 -6.09 9.88
N GLY A 64 -15.47 -5.27 10.89
CA GLY A 64 -16.03 -5.41 12.22
C GLY A 64 -15.94 -4.09 12.97
N ASP A 65 -16.87 -3.82 13.88
CA ASP A 65 -16.93 -2.59 14.69
C ASP A 65 -16.76 -1.32 13.84
N GLN A 66 -17.47 -1.26 12.70
CA GLN A 66 -17.44 -0.13 11.75
C GLN A 66 -16.06 0.23 11.20
N ARG A 67 -15.13 -0.71 11.27
CA ARG A 67 -13.78 -0.60 10.69
C ARG A 67 -13.53 -1.73 9.72
N MET A 68 -12.74 -1.44 8.71
CA MET A 68 -12.25 -2.45 7.78
C MET A 68 -10.76 -2.69 7.96
N TYR A 69 -10.36 -3.90 7.61
CA TYR A 69 -8.98 -4.37 7.58
C TYR A 69 -8.71 -4.93 6.19
N VAL A 70 -7.55 -4.64 5.63
CA VAL A 70 -7.21 -5.07 4.28
C VAL A 70 -5.83 -5.70 4.26
N THR A 71 -5.74 -6.90 3.66
CA THR A 71 -4.45 -7.51 3.36
C THR A 71 -4.42 -8.03 1.93
N PHE A 72 -3.24 -8.37 1.45
CA PHE A 72 -2.99 -8.75 0.07
C PHE A 72 -2.16 -10.03 -0.01
N GLY A 73 -2.36 -10.80 -1.06
CA GLY A 73 -1.57 -12.00 -1.32
C GLY A 73 -2.35 -13.29 -1.17
N PRO A 74 -1.68 -14.43 -0.93
CA PRO A 74 -2.34 -15.66 -0.54
C PRO A 74 -3.00 -15.47 0.83
N TRP A 75 -4.11 -16.19 1.06
CA TRP A 75 -4.86 -16.09 2.32
C TRP A 75 -3.96 -16.38 3.53
N LYS A 76 -3.76 -15.35 4.39
CA LYS A 76 -3.13 -15.48 5.71
C LYS A 76 -3.91 -14.65 6.71
N LYS A 77 -4.65 -15.31 7.58
CA LYS A 77 -5.43 -14.67 8.67
C LYS A 77 -4.53 -13.91 9.65
N ASP A 78 -3.30 -14.33 9.78
CA ASP A 78 -2.28 -13.83 10.71
C ASP A 78 -1.36 -12.75 10.08
N ALA A 79 -1.68 -12.27 8.89
CA ALA A 79 -0.98 -11.12 8.32
C ALA A 79 -1.19 -9.90 9.21
N LEU A 80 -0.12 -9.21 9.63
CA LEU A 80 -0.21 -8.04 10.51
C LEU A 80 -1.15 -6.95 9.96
N ALA A 81 -1.23 -6.80 8.63
CA ALA A 81 -2.18 -5.89 7.99
C ALA A 81 -3.66 -6.17 8.38
N MET A 82 -3.99 -7.39 8.84
CA MET A 82 -5.34 -7.73 9.30
C MET A 82 -5.66 -7.24 10.71
N SER A 83 -4.70 -6.67 11.42
CA SER A 83 -4.90 -5.97 12.70
C SER A 83 -4.64 -4.46 12.58
N GLN A 84 -4.28 -3.97 11.41
CA GLN A 84 -3.96 -2.56 11.17
C GLN A 84 -5.13 -1.86 10.49
N THR A 85 -5.64 -0.81 11.11
CA THR A 85 -6.73 0.02 10.61
C THR A 85 -6.58 1.45 11.13
N PHE A 86 -7.52 2.31 10.80
CA PHE A 86 -7.58 3.68 11.32
C PHE A 86 -8.35 3.73 12.65
N PRO A 87 -8.04 4.67 13.56
CA PRO A 87 -8.78 4.85 14.81
C PRO A 87 -10.24 5.28 14.56
N GLY A 88 -10.49 6.04 13.51
CA GLY A 88 -11.85 6.42 13.08
C GLY A 88 -12.56 5.31 12.31
N PHE A 89 -13.91 5.35 12.26
CA PHE A 89 -14.68 4.50 11.38
C PHE A 89 -14.23 4.66 9.94
N ASN A 90 -14.17 3.57 9.21
CA ASN A 90 -13.62 3.58 7.87
C ASN A 90 -14.21 2.47 7.00
N ASP A 91 -14.13 2.66 5.70
CA ASP A 91 -14.57 1.66 4.74
C ASP A 91 -13.66 1.59 3.51
N VAL A 92 -13.62 0.38 2.91
CA VAL A 92 -12.93 0.10 1.66
C VAL A 92 -13.69 -1.01 0.92
N TYR A 93 -15.00 -0.88 0.77
CA TYR A 93 -15.82 -1.90 0.08
C TYR A 93 -15.59 -1.95 -1.42
N GLN A 94 -15.02 -0.91 -2.00
CA GLN A 94 -14.64 -0.85 -3.42
C GLN A 94 -13.43 0.05 -3.59
N GLY A 95 -12.60 -0.23 -4.58
CA GLY A 95 -11.44 0.60 -4.83
C GLY A 95 -10.57 0.13 -5.97
N THR A 96 -9.57 0.95 -6.25
CA THR A 96 -8.47 0.63 -7.16
C THR A 96 -7.22 0.42 -6.33
N VAL A 97 -6.63 -0.76 -6.45
CA VAL A 97 -5.32 -1.08 -5.88
C VAL A 97 -4.26 -0.74 -6.91
N GLU A 98 -3.32 0.12 -6.54
CA GLU A 98 -2.08 0.30 -7.27
C GLU A 98 -1.06 -0.70 -6.72
N TRP A 99 -0.57 -1.58 -7.59
CA TRP A 99 0.48 -2.55 -7.29
C TRP A 99 1.82 -1.98 -7.77
N ARG A 100 2.80 -1.89 -6.87
CA ARG A 100 4.16 -1.50 -7.21
C ARG A 100 4.96 -2.76 -7.58
N ILE A 101 5.42 -2.80 -8.83
CA ILE A 101 6.05 -3.96 -9.44
C ILE A 101 7.53 -3.68 -9.69
N ASP A 102 8.40 -4.52 -9.16
CA ASP A 102 9.82 -4.51 -9.48
C ASP A 102 10.07 -5.36 -10.73
N LYS A 103 10.59 -4.75 -11.77
CA LYS A 103 10.93 -5.39 -13.05
C LYS A 103 12.44 -5.58 -13.26
N SER A 104 13.25 -5.34 -12.26
CA SER A 104 14.71 -5.50 -12.36
C SER A 104 15.16 -6.96 -12.52
N GLY A 105 14.32 -7.92 -12.12
CA GLY A 105 14.59 -9.35 -12.24
C GLY A 105 13.94 -10.00 -13.48
N ALA A 106 14.24 -11.28 -13.70
CA ALA A 106 13.69 -12.07 -14.82
C ALA A 106 12.14 -12.20 -14.78
N GLN A 107 11.54 -12.07 -13.60
CA GLN A 107 10.09 -12.09 -13.41
C GLN A 107 9.65 -10.84 -12.66
N PRO A 108 8.60 -10.12 -13.15
CA PRO A 108 8.03 -8.98 -12.44
C PRO A 108 7.55 -9.40 -11.05
N LYS A 109 7.97 -8.67 -10.02
CA LYS A 109 7.64 -8.96 -8.62
C LYS A 109 6.85 -7.83 -7.99
N PRO A 110 5.57 -8.02 -7.62
CA PRO A 110 4.87 -7.06 -6.79
C PRO A 110 5.46 -7.05 -5.38
N PHE A 111 5.76 -5.86 -4.85
CA PHE A 111 6.41 -5.71 -3.55
C PHE A 111 5.63 -4.80 -2.59
N ALA A 112 4.73 -3.96 -3.11
CA ALA A 112 3.86 -3.11 -2.32
C ALA A 112 2.53 -2.86 -3.04
N THR A 113 1.55 -2.40 -2.27
CA THR A 113 0.28 -1.87 -2.77
C THR A 113 0.01 -0.49 -2.20
N ILE A 114 -0.76 0.31 -2.93
CA ILE A 114 -1.30 1.58 -2.48
C ILE A 114 -2.81 1.50 -2.67
N LEU A 115 -3.57 1.73 -1.60
CA LEU A 115 -5.03 1.68 -1.62
C LEU A 115 -5.61 2.89 -0.90
N ARG A 116 -6.64 3.49 -1.51
CA ARG A 116 -7.39 4.61 -0.92
C ARG A 116 -8.47 4.11 0.02
N TRP A 117 -8.48 4.64 1.23
CA TRP A 117 -9.47 4.37 2.26
C TRP A 117 -10.37 5.58 2.47
N ASN A 118 -11.65 5.33 2.74
CA ASN A 118 -12.61 6.32 3.17
C ASN A 118 -12.65 6.33 4.71
N ILE A 119 -12.59 7.51 5.32
CA ILE A 119 -12.46 7.65 6.76
C ILE A 119 -13.47 8.66 7.26
N VAL A 120 -14.19 8.31 8.31
CA VAL A 120 -15.07 9.24 9.03
C VAL A 120 -14.21 10.16 9.88
N THR A 121 -14.25 11.45 9.59
CA THR A 121 -13.54 12.47 10.36
C THR A 121 -14.36 12.90 11.58
N PRO A 122 -13.76 13.56 12.59
CA PRO A 122 -14.53 14.19 13.67
C PRO A 122 -15.63 15.12 13.15
N ASN A 123 -15.32 15.93 12.15
CA ASN A 123 -16.29 16.84 11.53
C ASN A 123 -17.49 16.13 10.89
N ASP A 124 -17.28 14.94 10.29
CA ASP A 124 -18.36 14.11 9.75
C ASP A 124 -19.33 13.63 10.84
N ARG A 125 -18.83 13.33 12.04
CA ARG A 125 -19.62 12.90 13.19
C ARG A 125 -20.37 14.05 13.84
N ASP A 126 -19.66 15.13 14.11
CA ASP A 126 -20.19 16.27 14.86
C ASP A 126 -21.29 17.01 14.10
N ASN A 127 -21.26 16.96 12.76
CA ASN A 127 -22.24 17.62 11.89
C ASN A 127 -23.24 16.64 11.24
N ALA A 128 -23.29 15.39 11.69
CA ALA A 128 -24.20 14.40 11.12
C ALA A 128 -25.67 14.70 11.49
N THR A 129 -26.51 14.93 10.49
CA THR A 129 -27.97 15.03 10.61
C THR A 129 -28.70 13.77 10.09
N GLY A 130 -27.95 12.70 9.83
CA GLY A 130 -28.41 11.44 9.26
C GLY A 130 -27.26 10.43 9.19
N PRO A 131 -27.30 9.47 8.25
CA PRO A 131 -26.20 8.51 8.08
C PRO A 131 -24.85 9.21 7.88
N ILE A 132 -23.86 8.85 8.68
CA ILE A 132 -22.53 9.46 8.65
C ILE A 132 -21.86 9.12 7.31
N LYS A 133 -21.32 10.14 6.64
CA LYS A 133 -20.58 10.00 5.38
C LYS A 133 -19.10 10.16 5.64
N SER A 134 -18.31 9.22 5.19
CA SER A 134 -16.83 9.33 5.24
C SER A 134 -16.34 10.38 4.26
N THR A 135 -15.89 11.54 4.74
CA THR A 135 -15.30 12.58 3.88
C THR A 135 -13.77 12.54 3.87
N GLY A 136 -13.14 11.99 4.89
CA GLY A 136 -11.69 11.78 4.95
C GLY A 136 -11.22 10.77 3.90
N ARG A 137 -10.00 10.96 3.42
CA ARG A 137 -9.36 10.08 2.43
C ARG A 137 -7.91 9.87 2.80
N ALA A 138 -7.49 8.63 2.94
CA ALA A 138 -6.08 8.30 3.13
C ALA A 138 -5.60 7.30 2.08
N LEU A 139 -4.36 7.42 1.67
CA LEU A 139 -3.65 6.37 0.93
C LEU A 139 -2.87 5.53 1.93
N VAL A 140 -3.09 4.22 1.88
CA VAL A 140 -2.39 3.23 2.70
C VAL A 140 -1.39 2.50 1.83
N VAL A 141 -0.13 2.55 2.23
CA VAL A 141 0.95 1.79 1.59
C VAL A 141 1.15 0.52 2.38
N THR A 142 0.97 -0.63 1.73
CA THR A 142 1.14 -1.95 2.34
C THR A 142 2.28 -2.69 1.63
N ARG A 143 3.27 -3.18 2.39
CA ARG A 143 4.26 -4.09 1.82
C ARG A 143 3.67 -5.47 1.57
N LEU A 144 4.19 -6.15 0.55
CA LEU A 144 3.91 -7.55 0.26
C LEU A 144 5.06 -8.45 0.73
N GLY A 145 4.75 -9.74 0.95
CA GLY A 145 5.80 -10.71 1.31
C GLY A 145 6.91 -10.87 0.26
N PRO A 146 8.00 -11.55 0.60
CA PRO A 146 8.25 -12.32 1.81
C PRO A 146 8.57 -11.45 3.04
N GLY A 147 8.47 -12.03 4.25
CA GLY A 147 8.79 -11.33 5.49
C GLY A 147 7.61 -10.57 6.13
N GLY A 148 6.39 -10.87 5.70
CA GLY A 148 5.16 -10.29 6.26
C GLY A 148 4.44 -9.34 5.31
N VAL A 149 3.16 -9.13 5.59
CA VAL A 149 2.30 -8.14 4.94
C VAL A 149 1.81 -7.18 6.02
N CYS A 150 2.15 -5.91 5.89
CA CYS A 150 1.81 -4.89 6.89
C CYS A 150 1.80 -3.49 6.27
N HIS A 151 1.16 -2.55 6.94
CA HIS A 151 1.21 -1.16 6.54
C HIS A 151 2.63 -0.59 6.73
N VAL A 152 3.12 0.10 5.71
CA VAL A 152 4.42 0.80 5.71
C VAL A 152 4.23 2.28 6.02
N GLY A 153 3.13 2.85 5.55
CA GLY A 153 2.85 4.25 5.82
C GLY A 153 1.54 4.74 5.21
N TYR A 154 1.29 6.01 5.46
CA TYR A 154 0.02 6.68 5.17
C TYR A 154 0.23 8.09 4.60
N VAL A 155 -0.71 8.51 3.77
CA VAL A 155 -0.78 9.89 3.25
C VAL A 155 -2.23 10.35 3.33
N ASP A 156 -2.48 11.51 3.95
CA ASP A 156 -3.79 12.16 3.88
C ASP A 156 -4.03 12.67 2.45
N ALA A 157 -4.95 12.03 1.73
CA ALA A 157 -5.16 12.32 0.33
C ALA A 157 -6.03 13.56 0.07
N LYS A 158 -6.66 14.13 1.12
CA LYS A 158 -7.35 15.43 1.03
C LYS A 158 -6.42 16.60 1.33
N ALA A 159 -5.50 16.41 2.26
CA ALA A 159 -4.56 17.46 2.66
C ALA A 159 -3.39 17.63 1.67
N ASN A 160 -3.17 16.65 0.78
CA ASN A 160 -2.03 16.64 -0.14
C ASN A 160 -2.49 16.43 -1.60
N PRO A 161 -2.35 17.42 -2.48
CA PRO A 161 -2.68 17.27 -3.90
C PRO A 161 -1.77 16.26 -4.62
N ASP A 162 -0.56 16.04 -4.14
CA ASP A 162 0.46 15.11 -4.60
C ASP A 162 0.45 13.76 -3.84
N ALA A 163 -0.65 13.43 -3.15
CA ALA A 163 -0.74 12.26 -2.28
C ALA A 163 -0.31 10.95 -2.95
N ASN A 164 -0.64 10.75 -4.24
CA ASN A 164 -0.23 9.53 -4.95
C ASN A 164 1.28 9.45 -5.12
N GLU A 165 1.96 10.56 -5.35
CA GLU A 165 3.41 10.62 -5.50
C GLU A 165 4.10 10.35 -4.15
N LEU A 166 3.58 10.96 -3.07
CA LEU A 166 4.06 10.69 -1.71
C LEU A 166 3.90 9.21 -1.34
N ALA A 167 2.76 8.61 -1.66
CA ALA A 167 2.52 7.19 -1.38
C ALA A 167 3.45 6.28 -2.20
N ARG A 168 3.69 6.58 -3.48
CA ARG A 168 4.66 5.84 -4.29
C ARG A 168 6.07 5.97 -3.73
N LYS A 169 6.46 7.15 -3.28
CA LYS A 169 7.76 7.38 -2.64
C LYS A 169 7.92 6.51 -1.39
N ILE A 170 6.93 6.47 -0.50
CA ILE A 170 6.94 5.56 0.66
C ILE A 170 7.12 4.11 0.19
N ALA A 171 6.35 3.67 -0.80
CA ALA A 171 6.40 2.29 -1.29
C ALA A 171 7.76 1.93 -1.86
N ASP A 172 8.27 2.76 -2.77
CA ASP A 172 9.47 2.47 -3.56
C ASP A 172 10.75 2.50 -2.73
N GLU A 173 10.83 3.42 -1.77
CA GLU A 173 12.00 3.61 -0.92
C GLU A 173 12.01 2.65 0.28
N ASN A 174 10.84 2.28 0.83
CA ASN A 174 10.78 1.62 2.14
C ASN A 174 10.20 0.20 2.11
N ALA A 175 9.19 -0.10 1.27
CA ALA A 175 8.42 -1.32 1.44
C ALA A 175 9.23 -2.61 1.37
N ARG A 176 10.29 -2.67 0.53
CA ARG A 176 11.12 -3.88 0.38
C ARG A 176 11.95 -4.22 1.61
N THR A 177 12.39 -3.22 2.36
CA THR A 177 13.24 -3.38 3.55
C THR A 177 12.50 -3.27 4.86
N PHE A 178 11.26 -2.78 4.85
CA PHE A 178 10.43 -2.55 6.03
C PHE A 178 10.21 -3.84 6.84
N LYS A 179 10.45 -3.78 8.13
CA LYS A 179 10.29 -4.90 9.07
C LYS A 179 8.96 -4.78 9.79
N CYS A 180 7.97 -5.57 9.34
CA CYS A 180 6.64 -5.62 9.94
C CYS A 180 6.71 -5.83 11.46
N GLY A 181 6.01 -5.00 12.23
CA GLY A 181 5.97 -5.08 13.70
C GLY A 181 7.25 -4.61 14.41
N LYS A 182 8.21 -4.03 13.66
CA LYS A 182 9.45 -3.49 14.24
C LYS A 182 9.70 -2.05 13.81
N ASP A 183 9.53 -1.76 12.51
CA ASP A 183 9.78 -0.42 11.99
C ASP A 183 8.54 0.45 12.21
N LYS A 184 8.72 1.71 12.57
CA LYS A 184 7.63 2.70 12.72
C LYS A 184 7.05 3.05 11.35
N ARG A 185 5.72 3.13 11.28
CA ARG A 185 5.01 3.46 10.04
C ARG A 185 5.20 4.93 9.67
N ILE A 186 5.32 5.20 8.39
CA ILE A 186 5.67 6.52 7.85
C ILE A 186 4.37 7.30 7.59
N VAL A 187 4.27 8.51 8.12
CA VAL A 187 3.24 9.48 7.71
C VAL A 187 3.92 10.55 6.87
N SER A 188 3.50 10.70 5.61
CA SER A 188 4.12 11.63 4.68
C SER A 188 3.15 12.74 4.25
N GLY A 189 3.67 13.95 4.11
CA GLY A 189 2.91 15.14 3.76
C GLY A 189 2.18 15.77 4.94
N LYS A 190 1.20 16.63 4.63
CA LYS A 190 0.35 17.28 5.63
C LYS A 190 -0.70 16.31 6.15
N VAL A 191 -1.01 16.35 7.42
CA VAL A 191 -2.12 15.66 8.05
C VAL A 191 -3.22 16.66 8.34
N GLY A 192 -4.40 16.43 7.78
CA GLY A 192 -5.61 17.21 8.03
C GLY A 192 -6.49 16.54 9.12
N GLU A 193 -7.78 16.43 8.84
CA GLU A 193 -8.77 15.87 9.78
C GLU A 193 -8.76 14.33 9.89
N VAL A 194 -8.02 13.66 9.02
CA VAL A 194 -7.89 12.19 9.06
C VAL A 194 -6.98 11.83 10.22
N GLY A 195 -7.52 11.18 11.25
CA GLY A 195 -6.71 10.60 12.32
C GLY A 195 -5.82 9.49 11.77
N MET A 196 -4.51 9.74 11.69
CA MET A 196 -3.55 8.73 11.25
C MET A 196 -3.33 7.68 12.34
N PRO A 197 -3.17 6.40 11.96
CA PRO A 197 -2.77 5.39 12.93
C PRO A 197 -1.43 5.75 13.57
N GLN A 198 -1.40 5.72 14.89
CA GLN A 198 -0.17 5.92 15.66
C GLN A 198 0.48 4.56 15.91
N ASP A 199 1.80 4.52 15.92
CA ASP A 199 2.50 3.40 16.52
C ASP A 199 2.47 3.66 18.04
N GLU A 200 1.89 2.72 18.81
CA GLU A 200 1.95 2.81 20.25
C GLU A 200 3.43 2.72 20.65
N ASP A 201 3.91 3.72 21.39
CA ASP A 201 5.23 3.66 21.98
C ASP A 201 5.18 2.59 23.10
N GLU A 202 5.87 1.46 22.90
CA GLU A 202 6.11 0.46 23.94
C GLU A 202 6.95 1.03 25.09
#